data_adf2e7eb11161b6ff315748b7b6b2c80
#
_entry.id   adf2e7eb11161b6ff315748b7b6b2c80
#
_cell.length_a   1.000
_cell.length_b   1.000
_cell.length_c   1.000
_cell.angle_alpha   90.00
_cell.angle_beta   90.00
_cell.angle_gamma   90.00
#
_symmetry.space_group_name_H-M   'P 1'
#
loop_
_entity.id
_entity.type
_entity.pdbx_description
1 polymer ?
#
loop_
_entity_poly.entity_id
_entity_poly.type
_entity_poly.pdbx_seq_one_letter_code
_entity_poly.pdbx_strand_id
1 'polypeptide(L)'
;MAAYTAIDDPEAYFQAEAYTGTGSTRTVTLSADTDMQPDVVWIKKRASNYNHNLFDSVRGVNKGMYVNNDAVEHDSNADGYLSAFSSDGFQVQAGSSTSDYVNVDGETYVAWCWKETADAGFDMVTYTGNETARTISHSLSAVPHFMTVRNRTATNDWLTYHHKNTAAPETDYLYLNLDSATQDQDIQWNDTAPTSSVFSVGTSGYTNGNTDGHIIYLWTGKQGYSKFGGYTGNGNADGAFIFCGFRPAFV
;
A
#
# COMPACT_ATOMS: atom_id res chain seq x y z
N MET A 1 31.13 -13.29 8.54
CA MET A 1 30.51 -12.21 9.33
C MET A 1 29.01 -12.31 9.08
N ALA A 2 28.18 -12.19 10.08
CA ALA A 2 26.74 -12.07 9.85
C ALA A 2 26.50 -10.76 9.09
N ALA A 3 25.67 -10.80 8.03
CA ALA A 3 25.27 -9.57 7.33
C ALA A 3 24.54 -8.66 8.32
N TYR A 4 24.86 -7.37 8.32
CA TYR A 4 24.20 -6.38 9.16
C TYR A 4 22.77 -6.12 8.70
N THR A 5 22.51 -6.28 7.40
CA THR A 5 21.22 -6.07 6.74
C THR A 5 20.77 -7.36 6.05
N ALA A 6 19.46 -7.56 5.97
CA ALA A 6 18.88 -8.64 5.17
C ALA A 6 18.82 -8.30 3.67
N ILE A 7 18.95 -7.00 3.34
CA ILE A 7 18.90 -6.44 1.99
C ILE A 7 20.14 -5.56 1.80
N ASP A 8 20.96 -5.90 0.83
CA ASP A 8 22.19 -5.15 0.53
C ASP A 8 21.90 -3.93 -0.35
N ASP A 9 20.88 -4.02 -1.21
CA ASP A 9 20.45 -2.96 -2.12
C ASP A 9 18.95 -2.66 -1.92
N PRO A 10 18.59 -1.67 -1.10
CA PRO A 10 17.19 -1.30 -0.85
C PRO A 10 16.52 -0.67 -2.07
N GLU A 11 17.25 -0.08 -3.02
CA GLU A 11 16.74 0.58 -4.22
C GLU A 11 16.15 -0.43 -5.20
N ALA A 12 16.58 -1.69 -5.15
CA ALA A 12 15.97 -2.77 -5.92
C ALA A 12 14.53 -3.10 -5.51
N TYR A 13 14.04 -2.55 -4.39
CA TYR A 13 12.73 -2.92 -3.81
C TYR A 13 11.82 -1.76 -3.46
N PHE A 14 12.38 -0.57 -3.23
CA PHE A 14 11.63 0.65 -2.95
C PHE A 14 12.34 1.87 -3.48
N GLN A 15 11.61 2.67 -4.25
CA GLN A 15 12.08 3.99 -4.72
C GLN A 15 10.98 5.03 -4.61
N ALA A 16 11.37 6.28 -4.43
CA ALA A 16 10.47 7.43 -4.45
C ALA A 16 10.93 8.38 -5.55
N GLU A 17 10.05 8.66 -6.52
CA GLU A 17 10.37 9.50 -7.67
C GLU A 17 9.48 10.73 -7.73
N ALA A 18 10.09 11.89 -7.99
CA ALA A 18 9.38 13.14 -8.21
C ALA A 18 9.39 13.50 -9.70
N TYR A 19 8.22 13.77 -10.28
CA TYR A 19 8.13 14.10 -11.70
C TYR A 19 7.18 15.25 -11.97
N THR A 20 7.31 15.86 -13.17
CA THR A 20 6.40 16.89 -13.67
C THR A 20 5.52 16.29 -14.75
N GLY A 21 4.22 16.46 -14.67
CA GLY A 21 3.27 16.03 -15.70
C GLY A 21 3.48 16.73 -17.03
N THR A 22 3.04 16.08 -18.11
CA THR A 22 3.22 16.58 -19.50
C THR A 22 1.91 16.74 -20.26
N GLY A 23 0.76 16.42 -19.67
CA GLY A 23 -0.52 16.43 -20.36
C GLY A 23 -0.65 15.42 -21.51
N SER A 24 0.29 14.48 -21.62
CA SER A 24 0.34 13.45 -22.67
C SER A 24 0.97 12.17 -22.09
N THR A 25 1.06 11.11 -22.91
CA THR A 25 1.76 9.88 -22.46
C THR A 25 3.16 10.20 -21.96
N ARG A 26 3.49 9.78 -20.73
CA ARG A 26 4.78 9.99 -20.10
C ARG A 26 5.32 8.71 -19.48
N THR A 27 6.55 8.35 -19.81
CA THR A 27 7.33 7.38 -19.05
C THR A 27 8.04 8.10 -17.90
N VAL A 28 7.89 7.59 -16.70
CA VAL A 28 8.61 8.02 -15.52
C VAL A 28 9.65 6.93 -15.21
N THR A 29 10.91 7.24 -15.46
CA THR A 29 12.05 6.40 -15.12
C THR A 29 12.42 6.66 -13.68
N LEU A 30 12.68 5.63 -12.90
CA LEU A 30 13.18 5.75 -11.54
C LEU A 30 14.63 6.22 -11.55
N SER A 31 15.01 7.07 -10.60
CA SER A 31 16.29 7.81 -10.66
C SER A 31 17.38 7.22 -9.77
N ALA A 32 17.12 6.12 -9.06
CA ALA A 32 18.13 5.41 -8.27
C ALA A 32 19.11 4.64 -9.18
N ASP A 33 20.23 4.18 -8.59
CA ASP A 33 21.28 3.50 -9.36
C ASP A 33 20.88 2.09 -9.84
N THR A 34 19.85 1.49 -9.22
CA THR A 34 19.37 0.15 -9.56
C THR A 34 18.02 0.22 -10.26
N ASP A 35 17.93 -0.36 -11.45
CA ASP A 35 16.68 -0.50 -12.21
C ASP A 35 15.67 -1.32 -11.40
N MET A 36 14.43 -0.81 -11.28
CA MET A 36 13.35 -1.52 -10.60
C MET A 36 12.05 -1.42 -11.37
N GLN A 37 11.49 -2.57 -11.77
CA GLN A 37 10.09 -2.60 -12.17
C GLN A 37 9.23 -2.57 -10.90
N PRO A 38 8.42 -1.51 -10.69
CA PRO A 38 7.52 -1.46 -9.55
C PRO A 38 6.32 -2.39 -9.77
N ASP A 39 5.81 -2.97 -8.68
CA ASP A 39 4.55 -3.70 -8.63
C ASP A 39 3.44 -2.88 -7.99
N VAL A 40 3.79 -1.88 -7.18
CA VAL A 40 2.89 -0.87 -6.66
C VAL A 40 3.44 0.52 -6.95
N VAL A 41 2.57 1.39 -7.45
CA VAL A 41 2.86 2.82 -7.66
C VAL A 41 1.78 3.64 -6.99
N TRP A 42 2.16 4.35 -5.91
CA TRP A 42 1.30 5.28 -5.21
C TRP A 42 1.65 6.69 -5.60
N ILE A 43 0.75 7.40 -6.28
CA ILE A 43 0.98 8.73 -6.86
C ILE A 43 0.21 9.79 -6.10
N LYS A 44 0.88 10.91 -5.79
CA LYS A 44 0.27 12.10 -5.21
C LYS A 44 0.68 13.35 -5.98
N LYS A 45 -0.31 14.14 -6.42
CA LYS A 45 -0.11 15.51 -6.91
C LYS A 45 0.30 16.42 -5.76
N ARG A 46 1.47 17.08 -5.87
CA ARG A 46 2.09 17.81 -4.76
C ARG A 46 1.46 19.17 -4.48
N ALA A 47 0.95 19.83 -5.51
CA ALA A 47 0.50 21.23 -5.43
C ALA A 47 -0.98 21.41 -5.05
N SER A 48 -1.73 20.33 -4.79
CA SER A 48 -3.17 20.40 -4.53
C SER A 48 -3.69 19.25 -3.67
N ASN A 49 -4.91 19.39 -3.13
CA ASN A 49 -5.57 18.40 -2.25
C ASN A 49 -6.33 17.34 -3.03
N TYR A 50 -5.91 16.99 -4.24
CA TYR A 50 -6.49 15.88 -4.98
C TYR A 50 -6.16 14.53 -4.33
N ASN A 51 -6.94 13.52 -4.69
CA ASN A 51 -6.80 12.18 -4.16
C ASN A 51 -5.41 11.57 -4.43
N HIS A 52 -5.05 10.59 -3.63
CA HIS A 52 -3.86 9.78 -3.80
C HIS A 52 -4.23 8.53 -4.59
N ASN A 53 -3.67 8.37 -5.79
CA ASN A 53 -3.90 7.19 -6.61
C ASN A 53 -2.93 6.06 -6.30
N LEU A 54 -3.47 4.86 -6.18
CA LEU A 54 -2.72 3.62 -6.03
C LEU A 54 -3.02 2.69 -7.21
N PHE A 55 -1.96 2.25 -7.88
CA PHE A 55 -1.99 1.26 -8.94
C PHE A 55 -1.08 0.09 -8.56
N ASP A 56 -1.45 -1.13 -8.96
CA ASP A 56 -0.60 -2.30 -8.77
C ASP A 56 -0.68 -3.30 -9.94
N SER A 57 0.35 -4.13 -10.04
CA SER A 57 0.53 -5.10 -11.12
C SER A 57 -0.47 -6.26 -11.05
N VAL A 58 -0.96 -6.61 -9.85
CA VAL A 58 -1.89 -7.73 -9.62
C VAL A 58 -3.29 -7.42 -10.14
N ARG A 59 -3.75 -6.17 -9.97
CA ARG A 59 -5.02 -5.72 -10.55
C ARG A 59 -4.89 -5.30 -12.01
N GLY A 60 -3.66 -5.01 -12.44
CA GLY A 60 -3.32 -4.59 -13.79
C GLY A 60 -3.36 -3.07 -13.98
N VAL A 61 -2.95 -2.65 -15.18
CA VAL A 61 -2.93 -1.22 -15.58
C VAL A 61 -4.34 -0.63 -15.58
N ASN A 62 -4.41 0.69 -15.45
CA ASN A 62 -5.67 1.44 -15.46
C ASN A 62 -6.68 1.04 -14.35
N LYS A 63 -6.25 0.37 -13.31
CA LYS A 63 -7.09 0.03 -12.15
C LYS A 63 -6.62 0.86 -10.95
N GLY A 64 -7.20 2.05 -10.78
CA GLY A 64 -6.85 2.97 -9.71
C GLY A 64 -7.74 2.79 -8.48
N MET A 65 -7.17 3.04 -7.32
CA MET A 65 -7.89 3.22 -6.06
C MET A 65 -7.38 4.45 -5.34
N TYR A 66 -8.25 5.15 -4.64
CA TYR A 66 -7.83 6.27 -3.80
C TYR A 66 -7.49 5.78 -2.41
N VAL A 67 -6.27 6.08 -1.95
CA VAL A 67 -5.80 5.67 -0.60
C VAL A 67 -6.44 6.51 0.50
N ASN A 68 -6.89 7.72 0.19
CA ASN A 68 -7.39 8.70 1.14
C ASN A 68 -8.92 8.81 1.22
N ASN A 69 -9.64 7.89 0.59
CA ASN A 69 -11.11 7.83 0.67
C ASN A 69 -11.65 6.41 0.45
N ASP A 70 -12.96 6.28 0.49
CA ASP A 70 -13.73 5.03 0.43
C ASP A 70 -14.29 4.69 -0.97
N ALA A 71 -13.94 5.44 -2.03
CA ALA A 71 -14.45 5.20 -3.39
C ALA A 71 -14.03 3.82 -3.92
N VAL A 72 -14.89 3.17 -4.68
CA VAL A 72 -14.60 1.88 -5.33
C VAL A 72 -13.42 1.98 -6.30
N GLU A 73 -12.85 0.83 -6.69
CA GLU A 73 -11.85 0.77 -7.77
C GLU A 73 -12.41 1.46 -9.03
N HIS A 74 -11.58 2.27 -9.66
CA HIS A 74 -11.95 2.98 -10.88
C HIS A 74 -11.00 2.65 -12.03
N ASP A 75 -11.53 2.71 -13.25
CA ASP A 75 -10.80 2.62 -14.50
C ASP A 75 -11.05 3.88 -15.35
N SER A 76 -11.24 5.01 -14.67
CA SER A 76 -11.57 6.29 -15.30
C SER A 76 -10.36 6.87 -16.02
N ASN A 77 -10.39 6.82 -17.34
CA ASN A 77 -9.40 7.47 -18.16
C ASN A 77 -9.50 9.02 -18.09
N ALA A 78 -10.61 9.55 -17.58
CA ALA A 78 -10.82 10.99 -17.47
C ALA A 78 -9.85 11.66 -16.48
N ASP A 79 -9.47 10.98 -15.41
CA ASP A 79 -8.60 11.52 -14.36
C ASP A 79 -7.12 11.12 -14.54
N GLY A 80 -6.76 10.57 -15.70
CA GLY A 80 -5.45 10.01 -15.96
C GLY A 80 -5.23 8.66 -15.26
N TYR A 81 -4.30 7.87 -15.76
CA TYR A 81 -4.07 6.51 -15.25
C TYR A 81 -2.65 6.03 -15.50
N LEU A 82 -2.26 4.96 -14.81
CA LEU A 82 -1.04 4.22 -15.09
C LEU A 82 -1.31 3.24 -16.23
N SER A 83 -0.52 3.33 -17.31
CA SER A 83 -0.70 2.54 -18.54
C SER A 83 0.31 1.41 -18.71
N ALA A 84 1.44 1.44 -17.99
CA ALA A 84 2.41 0.36 -17.99
C ALA A 84 3.27 0.37 -16.73
N PHE A 85 3.66 -0.82 -16.28
CA PHE A 85 4.79 -1.06 -15.42
C PHE A 85 6.00 -1.40 -16.30
N SER A 86 7.09 -0.66 -16.18
CA SER A 86 8.29 -0.79 -17.01
C SER A 86 9.42 -1.43 -16.22
N SER A 87 10.45 -1.93 -16.90
CA SER A 87 11.60 -2.57 -16.26
C SER A 87 12.35 -1.64 -15.29
N ASP A 88 12.22 -0.32 -15.49
CA ASP A 88 12.78 0.71 -14.63
C ASP A 88 11.78 1.88 -14.55
N GLY A 89 10.69 1.68 -13.82
CA GLY A 89 9.65 2.69 -13.62
C GLY A 89 8.28 2.34 -14.17
N PHE A 90 7.55 3.35 -14.63
CA PHE A 90 6.15 3.21 -15.04
C PHE A 90 5.76 4.24 -16.09
N GLN A 91 4.63 4.01 -16.76
CA GLN A 91 4.08 4.96 -17.73
C GLN A 91 2.72 5.48 -17.27
N VAL A 92 2.50 6.79 -17.37
CA VAL A 92 1.23 7.43 -17.07
C VAL A 92 0.64 8.09 -18.32
N GLN A 93 -0.69 8.10 -18.36
CA GLN A 93 -1.49 8.82 -19.36
C GLN A 93 -2.16 10.02 -18.70
N ALA A 94 -2.23 11.12 -19.43
CA ALA A 94 -3.05 12.25 -19.02
C ALA A 94 -4.54 11.91 -19.17
N GLY A 95 -5.35 12.46 -18.29
CA GLY A 95 -6.80 12.46 -18.42
C GLY A 95 -7.31 13.64 -19.26
N SER A 96 -8.62 13.69 -19.40
CA SER A 96 -9.34 14.84 -20.00
C SER A 96 -9.92 15.78 -18.94
N SER A 97 -9.89 15.38 -17.68
CA SER A 97 -10.38 16.13 -16.53
C SER A 97 -9.34 17.15 -16.04
N THR A 98 -9.80 18.30 -15.55
CA THR A 98 -8.95 19.26 -14.83
C THR A 98 -8.46 18.71 -13.48
N SER A 99 -9.06 17.63 -13.02
CA SER A 99 -8.70 16.90 -11.81
C SER A 99 -7.72 15.75 -12.05
N ASP A 100 -7.08 15.68 -13.24
CA ASP A 100 -6.09 14.64 -13.54
C ASP A 100 -5.11 14.47 -12.36
N TYR A 101 -5.14 13.28 -11.78
CA TYR A 101 -4.42 12.97 -10.56
C TYR A 101 -2.99 12.51 -10.81
N VAL A 102 -2.61 12.24 -12.05
CA VAL A 102 -1.33 11.59 -12.34
C VAL A 102 -0.45 12.30 -13.37
N ASN A 103 -1.00 13.14 -14.31
CA ASN A 103 -0.18 13.68 -15.40
C ASN A 103 -0.67 15.00 -16.04
N VAL A 104 -1.21 15.94 -15.28
CA VAL A 104 -1.53 17.31 -15.78
C VAL A 104 -0.25 18.02 -16.21
N ASP A 105 -0.28 18.71 -17.34
CA ASP A 105 0.86 19.49 -17.85
C ASP A 105 1.37 20.54 -16.85
N GLY A 106 2.67 20.55 -16.60
CA GLY A 106 3.34 21.47 -15.68
C GLY A 106 3.15 21.20 -14.19
N GLU A 107 2.23 20.30 -13.80
CA GLU A 107 2.01 19.98 -12.40
C GLU A 107 3.04 18.97 -11.85
N THR A 108 3.32 19.05 -10.55
CA THR A 108 4.33 18.20 -9.92
C THR A 108 3.71 17.09 -9.09
N TYR A 109 4.33 15.92 -9.15
CA TYR A 109 3.90 14.69 -8.50
C TYR A 109 5.04 14.07 -7.72
N VAL A 110 4.68 13.18 -6.81
CA VAL A 110 5.57 12.20 -6.21
C VAL A 110 4.93 10.82 -6.38
N ALA A 111 5.75 9.83 -6.72
CA ALA A 111 5.38 8.42 -6.77
C ALA A 111 6.23 7.65 -5.77
N TRP A 112 5.60 6.82 -4.95
CA TRP A 112 6.26 5.82 -4.12
C TRP A 112 6.04 4.47 -4.79
N CYS A 113 7.14 3.76 -5.04
CA CYS A 113 7.20 2.56 -5.86
C CYS A 113 7.73 1.39 -5.05
N TRP A 114 6.98 0.29 -4.97
CA TRP A 114 7.39 -0.95 -4.30
C TRP A 114 7.43 -2.09 -5.29
N LYS A 115 8.42 -2.97 -5.10
CA LYS A 115 8.49 -4.26 -5.78
C LYS A 115 7.94 -5.36 -4.88
N GLU A 116 7.03 -6.19 -5.42
CA GLU A 116 6.49 -7.35 -4.73
C GLU A 116 7.52 -8.47 -4.65
N THR A 117 7.93 -8.80 -3.44
CA THR A 117 8.80 -9.96 -3.19
C THR A 117 8.86 -10.27 -1.69
N ALA A 118 8.90 -11.55 -1.36
CA ALA A 118 9.12 -12.03 0.01
C ALA A 118 10.51 -11.61 0.56
N ASP A 119 11.49 -11.37 -0.30
CA ASP A 119 12.82 -10.89 0.10
C ASP A 119 12.73 -9.50 0.71
N ALA A 120 11.99 -8.59 0.10
CA ALA A 120 11.71 -7.25 0.65
C ALA A 120 10.64 -7.25 1.74
N GLY A 121 9.95 -8.38 1.93
CA GLY A 121 8.89 -8.52 2.92
C GLY A 121 7.59 -7.84 2.50
N PHE A 122 7.27 -7.86 1.21
CA PHE A 122 6.04 -7.29 0.65
C PHE A 122 5.34 -8.29 -0.27
N ASP A 123 4.01 -8.40 -0.15
CA ASP A 123 3.15 -9.29 -0.94
C ASP A 123 1.78 -8.65 -1.16
N MET A 124 1.12 -9.04 -2.24
CA MET A 124 -0.22 -8.60 -2.62
C MET A 124 -1.12 -9.77 -2.96
N VAL A 125 -2.33 -9.78 -2.44
CA VAL A 125 -3.27 -10.88 -2.72
C VAL A 125 -4.64 -10.32 -3.10
N THR A 126 -5.18 -10.78 -4.24
CA THR A 126 -6.58 -10.56 -4.61
C THR A 126 -7.42 -11.80 -4.30
N TYR A 127 -8.63 -11.58 -3.84
CA TYR A 127 -9.59 -12.66 -3.58
C TYR A 127 -11.03 -12.17 -3.72
N THR A 128 -11.95 -13.11 -3.89
CA THR A 128 -13.40 -12.83 -3.88
C THR A 128 -13.96 -13.20 -2.51
N GLY A 129 -14.70 -12.28 -1.89
CA GLY A 129 -15.34 -12.47 -0.61
C GLY A 129 -16.53 -13.43 -0.68
N ASN A 130 -16.92 -14.00 0.47
CA ASN A 130 -18.04 -14.93 0.58
C ASN A 130 -18.79 -14.84 1.92
N GLU A 131 -18.52 -13.81 2.73
CA GLU A 131 -19.13 -13.59 4.07
C GLU A 131 -19.00 -14.79 5.03
N THR A 132 -18.08 -15.73 4.76
CA THR A 132 -17.82 -16.87 5.63
C THR A 132 -16.40 -16.81 6.13
N ALA A 133 -16.23 -16.90 7.45
CA ALA A 133 -14.90 -16.88 8.06
C ALA A 133 -13.98 -17.95 7.44
N ARG A 134 -12.80 -17.54 7.01
CA ARG A 134 -11.83 -18.42 6.32
C ARG A 134 -10.43 -17.84 6.35
N THR A 135 -9.49 -18.64 5.93
CA THR A 135 -8.10 -18.21 5.68
C THR A 135 -7.85 -17.94 4.20
N ILE A 136 -7.00 -16.96 3.93
CA ILE A 136 -6.49 -16.61 2.60
C ILE A 136 -4.98 -16.81 2.61
N SER A 137 -4.46 -17.51 1.60
CA SER A 137 -3.02 -17.75 1.46
C SER A 137 -2.29 -16.51 0.96
N HIS A 138 -1.03 -16.36 1.40
CA HIS A 138 -0.10 -15.35 0.91
C HIS A 138 1.31 -15.97 0.71
N SER A 139 2.17 -15.29 -0.04
CA SER A 139 3.51 -15.77 -0.40
C SER A 139 4.65 -15.08 0.37
N LEU A 140 4.34 -14.28 1.38
CA LEU A 140 5.30 -13.49 2.14
C LEU A 140 6.37 -14.34 2.86
N SER A 141 6.07 -15.63 3.13
CA SER A 141 6.94 -16.59 3.84
C SER A 141 7.34 -16.11 5.25
N ALA A 142 6.62 -15.16 5.81
CA ALA A 142 6.81 -14.60 7.15
C ALA A 142 5.48 -14.07 7.67
N VAL A 143 5.34 -13.96 8.99
CA VAL A 143 4.14 -13.36 9.59
C VAL A 143 4.03 -11.89 9.18
N PRO A 144 2.90 -11.44 8.62
CA PRO A 144 2.68 -10.02 8.33
C PRO A 144 2.71 -9.18 9.62
N HIS A 145 3.41 -8.06 9.56
CA HIS A 145 3.41 -7.04 10.62
C HIS A 145 2.39 -5.93 10.35
N PHE A 146 2.10 -5.69 9.09
CA PHE A 146 1.13 -4.72 8.63
C PHE A 146 0.36 -5.30 7.45
N MET A 147 -0.98 -5.17 7.48
CA MET A 147 -1.84 -5.56 6.37
C MET A 147 -2.87 -4.47 6.17
N THR A 148 -3.16 -4.11 4.93
CA THR A 148 -4.27 -3.21 4.61
C THR A 148 -5.10 -3.79 3.48
N VAL A 149 -6.40 -3.93 3.71
CA VAL A 149 -7.35 -4.51 2.76
C VAL A 149 -8.28 -3.45 2.21
N ARG A 150 -8.63 -3.62 0.95
CA ARG A 150 -9.62 -2.80 0.26
C ARG A 150 -10.64 -3.67 -0.44
N ASN A 151 -11.93 -3.40 -0.18
CA ASN A 151 -13.02 -3.88 -1.03
C ASN A 151 -12.99 -3.04 -2.32
N ARG A 152 -12.86 -3.71 -3.48
CA ARG A 152 -12.70 -3.08 -4.79
C ARG A 152 -14.04 -2.70 -5.42
N THR A 153 -15.12 -3.36 -5.02
CA THR A 153 -16.44 -3.32 -5.67
C THR A 153 -17.49 -2.59 -4.85
N ALA A 154 -17.27 -2.42 -3.55
CA ALA A 154 -18.14 -1.67 -2.66
C ALA A 154 -17.42 -0.47 -2.04
N THR A 155 -18.18 0.58 -1.71
CA THR A 155 -17.70 1.78 -1.01
C THR A 155 -17.41 1.43 0.44
N ASN A 156 -16.16 1.17 0.75
CA ASN A 156 -15.66 0.83 2.08
C ASN A 156 -14.33 1.54 2.34
N ASP A 157 -14.02 1.80 3.60
CA ASP A 157 -12.72 2.35 4.00
C ASP A 157 -11.61 1.29 3.89
N TRP A 158 -10.37 1.75 3.92
CA TRP A 158 -9.18 0.90 4.00
C TRP A 158 -9.03 0.33 5.40
N LEU A 159 -9.30 -0.95 5.59
CA LEU A 159 -9.20 -1.59 6.88
C LEU A 159 -7.80 -2.16 7.08
N THR A 160 -7.21 -1.89 8.25
CA THR A 160 -5.80 -2.14 8.51
C THR A 160 -5.58 -2.96 9.77
N TYR A 161 -4.75 -3.97 9.68
CA TYR A 161 -4.13 -4.71 10.78
C TYR A 161 -2.71 -4.19 11.02
N HIS A 162 -2.33 -4.02 12.27
CA HIS A 162 -0.95 -3.71 12.65
C HIS A 162 -0.55 -4.50 13.89
N HIS A 163 0.50 -5.31 13.81
CA HIS A 163 0.92 -6.28 14.85
C HIS A 163 1.29 -5.65 16.22
N LYS A 164 1.45 -4.33 16.28
CA LYS A 164 1.75 -3.57 17.52
C LYS A 164 0.67 -2.55 17.85
N ASN A 165 -0.54 -2.69 17.27
CA ASN A 165 -1.64 -1.79 17.57
C ASN A 165 -2.04 -1.89 19.06
N THR A 166 -2.32 -3.10 19.51
CA THR A 166 -2.66 -3.42 20.91
C THR A 166 -1.92 -4.67 21.39
N ALA A 167 -2.31 -5.20 22.54
CA ALA A 167 -1.80 -6.46 23.06
C ALA A 167 -2.41 -7.68 22.36
N ALA A 168 -3.59 -7.53 21.72
CA ALA A 168 -4.30 -8.55 20.94
C ALA A 168 -4.67 -7.99 19.57
N PRO A 169 -3.69 -7.74 18.68
CA PRO A 169 -3.91 -7.02 17.43
C PRO A 169 -4.82 -7.75 16.44
N GLU A 170 -5.01 -9.05 16.60
CA GLU A 170 -5.91 -9.89 15.81
C GLU A 170 -7.40 -9.63 16.08
N THR A 171 -7.75 -9.02 17.21
CA THR A 171 -9.11 -8.62 17.54
C THR A 171 -9.43 -7.21 17.06
N ASP A 172 -8.39 -6.44 16.71
CA ASP A 172 -8.47 -5.01 16.47
C ASP A 172 -8.21 -4.63 15.01
N TYR A 173 -8.70 -3.44 14.65
CA TYR A 173 -8.36 -2.84 13.37
C TYR A 173 -8.27 -1.31 13.45
N LEU A 174 -7.61 -0.75 12.44
CA LEU A 174 -7.49 0.66 12.17
C LEU A 174 -8.07 0.96 10.80
N TYR A 175 -8.36 2.21 10.53
CA TYR A 175 -8.59 2.72 9.18
C TYR A 175 -7.36 3.48 8.68
N LEU A 176 -6.92 3.20 7.45
CA LEU A 176 -5.80 3.93 6.86
C LEU A 176 -6.20 5.36 6.44
N ASN A 177 -7.45 5.54 6.04
CA ASN A 177 -7.97 6.78 5.45
C ASN A 177 -8.86 7.61 6.40
N LEU A 178 -9.01 7.20 7.66
CA LEU A 178 -9.80 7.90 8.67
C LEU A 178 -8.95 8.24 9.90
N ASP A 179 -9.43 9.17 10.70
CA ASP A 179 -8.86 9.58 11.99
C ASP A 179 -9.49 8.85 13.19
N SER A 180 -10.22 7.77 12.93
CA SER A 180 -10.88 6.95 13.95
C SER A 180 -9.86 6.24 14.83
N ALA A 181 -10.17 6.14 16.12
CA ALA A 181 -9.40 5.31 17.04
C ALA A 181 -9.49 3.82 16.66
N THR A 182 -8.57 3.02 17.21
CA THR A 182 -8.63 1.56 17.16
C THR A 182 -10.02 1.04 17.49
N GLN A 183 -10.51 0.12 16.69
CA GLN A 183 -11.78 -0.57 16.88
C GLN A 183 -11.52 -2.05 17.15
N ASP A 184 -12.42 -2.69 17.87
CA ASP A 184 -12.41 -4.12 18.20
C ASP A 184 -13.68 -4.78 17.63
N GLN A 185 -13.51 -5.75 16.72
CA GLN A 185 -14.60 -6.55 16.16
C GLN A 185 -14.07 -7.88 15.60
N ASP A 186 -14.61 -8.99 16.06
CA ASP A 186 -14.29 -10.36 15.63
C ASP A 186 -14.57 -10.61 14.12
N ILE A 187 -15.53 -9.90 13.54
CA ILE A 187 -15.95 -10.06 12.14
C ILE A 187 -14.91 -9.63 11.10
N GLN A 188 -13.84 -8.93 11.49
CA GLN A 188 -12.81 -8.45 10.56
C GLN A 188 -11.76 -9.52 10.26
N TRP A 189 -10.94 -9.84 11.28
CA TRP A 189 -9.83 -10.81 11.18
C TRP A 189 -10.16 -12.17 11.81
N ASN A 190 -11.45 -12.36 12.22
CA ASN A 190 -11.92 -13.59 12.90
C ASN A 190 -11.12 -13.91 14.16
N ASP A 191 -10.72 -12.88 14.92
CA ASP A 191 -9.89 -12.97 16.13
C ASP A 191 -8.71 -13.94 15.98
N THR A 192 -8.14 -13.99 14.79
CA THR A 192 -7.11 -14.97 14.45
C THR A 192 -5.88 -14.28 13.89
N ALA A 193 -4.78 -14.39 14.63
CA ALA A 193 -3.49 -13.83 14.21
C ALA A 193 -3.02 -14.44 12.87
N PRO A 194 -2.44 -13.62 11.98
CA PRO A 194 -1.85 -14.14 10.74
C PRO A 194 -0.65 -15.04 11.02
N THR A 195 -0.41 -15.97 10.10
CA THR A 195 0.74 -16.87 10.12
C THR A 195 1.75 -16.50 9.04
N SER A 196 2.78 -17.30 8.83
CA SER A 196 3.74 -17.11 7.73
C SER A 196 3.21 -17.48 6.34
N SER A 197 1.96 -17.98 6.24
CA SER A 197 1.40 -18.47 4.99
C SER A 197 -0.06 -18.09 4.74
N VAL A 198 -0.79 -17.69 5.79
CA VAL A 198 -2.21 -17.31 5.70
C VAL A 198 -2.54 -16.16 6.65
N PHE A 199 -3.53 -15.36 6.27
CA PHE A 199 -4.28 -14.48 7.16
C PHE A 199 -5.74 -14.91 7.20
N SER A 200 -6.46 -14.52 8.25
CA SER A 200 -7.88 -14.83 8.41
C SER A 200 -8.74 -13.63 8.04
N VAL A 201 -9.91 -13.90 7.49
CA VAL A 201 -10.99 -12.92 7.28
C VAL A 201 -12.27 -13.47 7.89
N GLY A 202 -13.04 -12.59 8.52
CA GLY A 202 -14.32 -12.93 9.13
C GLY A 202 -15.49 -12.80 8.16
N THR A 203 -16.59 -12.23 8.62
CA THR A 203 -17.85 -12.07 7.86
C THR A 203 -18.12 -10.64 7.41
N SER A 204 -17.20 -9.70 7.69
CA SER A 204 -17.37 -8.28 7.39
C SER A 204 -17.32 -8.00 5.88
N GLY A 205 -18.17 -7.09 5.41
CA GLY A 205 -18.11 -6.56 4.06
C GLY A 205 -16.82 -5.82 3.72
N TYR A 206 -16.09 -5.32 4.72
CA TYR A 206 -14.78 -4.67 4.53
C TYR A 206 -13.71 -5.66 4.11
N THR A 207 -13.70 -6.86 4.70
CA THR A 207 -12.66 -7.87 4.51
C THR A 207 -13.09 -9.07 3.70
N ASN A 208 -14.41 -9.35 3.58
CA ASN A 208 -14.91 -10.58 2.98
C ASN A 208 -16.35 -10.47 2.43
N GLY A 209 -16.77 -9.28 1.94
CA GLY A 209 -18.10 -9.05 1.40
C GLY A 209 -18.48 -10.07 0.32
N ASN A 210 -19.72 -10.56 0.35
CA ASN A 210 -20.16 -11.64 -0.51
C ASN A 210 -20.09 -11.26 -1.99
N THR A 211 -19.38 -12.05 -2.79
CA THR A 211 -19.07 -11.83 -4.21
C THR A 211 -18.22 -10.60 -4.51
N ASP A 212 -17.83 -9.81 -3.51
CA ASP A 212 -17.00 -8.64 -3.69
C ASP A 212 -15.54 -9.01 -4.00
N GLY A 213 -14.92 -8.25 -4.90
CA GLY A 213 -13.48 -8.34 -5.13
C GLY A 213 -12.72 -7.58 -4.05
N HIS A 214 -11.70 -8.21 -3.49
CA HIS A 214 -10.81 -7.58 -2.50
C HIS A 214 -9.37 -7.60 -2.99
N ILE A 215 -8.57 -6.66 -2.49
CA ILE A 215 -7.10 -6.71 -2.53
C ILE A 215 -6.58 -6.42 -1.14
N ILE A 216 -5.53 -7.12 -0.75
CA ILE A 216 -4.78 -6.87 0.48
C ILE A 216 -3.31 -6.70 0.16
N TYR A 217 -2.68 -5.75 0.80
CA TYR A 217 -1.25 -5.49 0.78
C TYR A 217 -0.69 -5.90 2.13
N LEU A 218 0.37 -6.71 2.12
CA LEU A 218 0.95 -7.31 3.32
C LEU A 218 2.43 -6.96 3.41
N TRP A 219 2.87 -6.53 4.58
CA TRP A 219 4.28 -6.26 4.86
C TRP A 219 4.77 -6.97 6.11
N THR A 220 6.03 -7.41 6.08
CA THR A 220 6.79 -7.82 7.26
C THR A 220 8.09 -7.04 7.36
N GLY A 221 8.59 -6.80 8.58
CA GLY A 221 9.84 -6.10 8.79
C GLY A 221 11.05 -6.91 8.31
N LYS A 222 11.99 -6.22 7.66
CA LYS A 222 13.29 -6.77 7.24
C LYS A 222 14.42 -5.97 7.88
N GLN A 223 15.33 -6.65 8.51
CA GLN A 223 16.45 -6.02 9.23
C GLN A 223 17.25 -5.09 8.34
N GLY A 224 17.40 -3.84 8.75
CA GLY A 224 18.14 -2.82 8.02
C GLY A 224 17.39 -2.17 6.86
N TYR A 225 16.13 -2.59 6.59
CA TYR A 225 15.35 -2.11 5.45
C TYR A 225 13.96 -1.61 5.85
N SER A 226 13.16 -2.41 6.57
CA SER A 226 11.81 -2.02 6.97
C SER A 226 11.50 -2.41 8.41
N LYS A 227 10.70 -1.58 9.10
CA LYS A 227 10.30 -1.81 10.49
C LYS A 227 8.89 -1.29 10.73
N PHE A 228 8.07 -2.10 11.38
CA PHE A 228 6.71 -1.78 11.80
C PHE A 228 6.65 -1.72 13.33
N GLY A 229 6.12 -0.65 13.88
CA GLY A 229 6.06 -0.45 15.32
C GLY A 229 5.14 0.69 15.71
N GLY A 230 4.90 0.86 17.00
CA GLY A 230 4.16 1.96 17.58
C GLY A 230 5.06 2.83 18.46
N TYR A 231 4.64 4.06 18.68
CA TYR A 231 5.25 4.95 19.67
C TYR A 231 4.19 5.80 20.34
N THR A 232 4.48 6.28 21.51
CA THR A 232 3.63 7.25 22.20
C THR A 232 4.20 8.65 21.99
N GLY A 233 3.37 9.55 21.50
CA GLY A 233 3.72 10.97 21.38
C GLY A 233 3.98 11.57 22.77
N ASN A 234 4.98 12.45 22.88
CA ASN A 234 5.33 13.12 24.14
C ASN A 234 4.76 14.54 24.26
N GLY A 235 3.99 15.00 23.25
CA GLY A 235 3.41 16.36 23.22
C GLY A 235 4.42 17.50 23.13
N ASN A 236 5.68 17.22 22.81
CA ASN A 236 6.77 18.17 22.73
C ASN A 236 7.21 18.38 21.26
N ALA A 237 7.72 19.57 20.92
CA ALA A 237 8.34 19.84 19.62
C ALA A 237 9.56 18.94 19.34
N ASP A 238 10.31 18.58 20.38
CA ASP A 238 11.31 17.50 20.35
C ASP A 238 10.60 16.15 20.52
N GLY A 239 10.02 15.63 19.43
CA GLY A 239 9.24 14.39 19.43
C GLY A 239 10.02 13.16 19.95
N ALA A 240 9.35 12.01 20.06
CA ALA A 240 9.97 10.78 20.49
C ALA A 240 11.02 10.31 19.47
N PHE A 241 12.22 9.94 19.95
CA PHE A 241 13.23 9.30 19.09
C PHE A 241 12.85 7.85 18.84
N ILE A 242 12.69 7.47 17.56
CA ILE A 242 12.33 6.11 17.14
C ILE A 242 13.55 5.47 16.47
N PHE A 243 14.14 4.49 17.14
CA PHE A 243 15.25 3.73 16.58
C PHE A 243 14.75 2.70 15.55
N CYS A 244 15.02 2.96 14.27
CA CYS A 244 14.65 2.06 13.17
C CYS A 244 15.73 1.01 12.88
N GLY A 245 17.00 1.30 13.17
CA GLY A 245 18.15 0.47 12.80
C GLY A 245 18.67 0.80 11.39
N PHE A 246 18.07 1.75 10.71
CA PHE A 246 18.44 2.27 9.39
C PHE A 246 17.90 3.70 9.24
N ARG A 247 18.31 4.40 8.18
CA ARG A 247 17.74 5.71 7.82
C ARG A 247 16.51 5.49 6.94
N PRO A 248 15.28 5.78 7.44
CA PRO A 248 14.10 5.59 6.63
C PRO A 248 14.00 6.61 5.50
N ALA A 249 13.55 6.15 4.32
CA ALA A 249 13.20 6.99 3.17
C ALA A 249 11.69 7.27 3.12
N PHE A 250 10.88 6.42 3.76
CA PHE A 250 9.42 6.52 3.88
C PHE A 250 9.01 6.26 5.34
N VAL A 251 8.08 7.09 5.87
CA VAL A 251 7.55 7.00 7.25
C VAL A 251 6.04 7.22 7.23
#